data_37169e947817280ba915fa858a28e922
#
_entry.id   37169e947817280ba915fa858a28e922
#
_cell.length_a   1.000
_cell.length_b   1.000
_cell.length_c   1.000
_cell.angle_alpha   90.00
_cell.angle_beta   90.00
_cell.angle_gamma   90.00
#
_symmetry.space_group_name_H-M   'P 1'
#
loop_
_entity.id
_entity.type
_entity.pdbx_description
1 polymer ?
#
loop_
_entity_poly.entity_id
_entity_poly.type
_entity_poly.pdbx_seq_one_letter_code
_entity_poly.pdbx_strand_id
1 'polypeptide(L)'
;MKLGIVGLPNVGKSTLFNAITNAGAQSANYPFCTIDPNVGVVSVPDQRLDKLTEMYHPAKTTHAVIEFVDIAGLVKGASKGEGLGNKFLANIREVDAIVHVVRCFENDDIIHVEGSIDPLRDIETINLELIFSDMEMLERRIDKTAKMLKGDKSLQTEYDFLSRVYAALEKGQPARSVECTHEEEEILDTVALLTKKPLIYAANLSEDDFTDNLEANPHYEKVCELGLSEKAEVLPICAQIEADMADMDEEEKKLFLAELGLESSGLDRLIQASYRLLGLISYLTAGAPEVRAWTITRGTKAPQAAGKIHTDFERGFIRAEVISFDDLMAVGSMTAAKEKGLVRSEGKEYVVKDGDIVLFRFNV
;
A
#
# COMPACT_ATOMS: atom_id res chain seq x y z
N MET A 1 -0.52 6.52 -6.09
CA MET A 1 -1.31 5.46 -5.44
C MET A 1 -1.39 5.77 -3.97
N LYS A 2 -2.57 5.62 -3.39
CA LYS A 2 -2.90 6.12 -2.06
C LYS A 2 -3.36 4.98 -1.16
N LEU A 3 -2.88 4.94 0.07
CA LEU A 3 -3.40 4.05 1.10
C LEU A 3 -4.16 4.87 2.15
N GLY A 4 -5.36 4.41 2.49
CA GLY A 4 -6.14 5.02 3.56
C GLY A 4 -5.81 4.39 4.90
N ILE A 5 -5.41 5.20 5.88
CA ILE A 5 -5.22 4.72 7.25
C ILE A 5 -6.57 4.85 7.97
N VAL A 6 -7.08 3.72 8.41
CA VAL A 6 -8.36 3.63 9.14
C VAL A 6 -8.15 3.01 10.52
N GLY A 7 -9.05 3.26 11.43
CA GLY A 7 -9.05 2.69 12.78
C GLY A 7 -10.04 3.41 13.68
N LEU A 8 -10.45 2.77 14.76
CA LEU A 8 -11.28 3.39 15.78
C LEU A 8 -10.53 4.51 16.50
N PRO A 9 -11.21 5.40 17.24
CA PRO A 9 -10.53 6.37 18.08
C PRO A 9 -9.61 5.71 19.11
N ASN A 10 -8.48 6.36 19.42
CA ASN A 10 -7.52 5.96 20.46
C ASN A 10 -6.81 4.60 20.21
N VAL A 11 -6.69 4.17 18.95
CA VAL A 11 -5.92 2.97 18.57
C VAL A 11 -4.47 3.28 18.15
N GLY A 12 -4.05 4.55 18.19
CA GLY A 12 -2.72 5.01 17.76
C GLY A 12 -2.66 5.48 16.30
N LYS A 13 -3.81 5.58 15.61
CA LYS A 13 -3.89 5.99 14.20
C LYS A 13 -3.20 7.34 13.92
N SER A 14 -3.53 8.37 14.70
CA SER A 14 -2.96 9.72 14.52
C SER A 14 -1.47 9.77 14.87
N THR A 15 -1.02 9.00 15.87
CA THR A 15 0.39 8.88 16.21
C THR A 15 1.18 8.28 15.05
N LEU A 16 0.69 7.18 14.48
CA LEU A 16 1.29 6.54 13.31
C LEU A 16 1.29 7.48 12.09
N PHE A 17 0.19 8.16 11.82
CA PHE A 17 0.11 9.11 10.69
C PHE A 17 1.07 10.30 10.86
N ASN A 18 1.23 10.82 12.07
CA ASN A 18 2.20 11.86 12.36
C ASN A 18 3.65 11.38 12.15
N ALA A 19 3.98 10.15 12.55
CA ALA A 19 5.28 9.56 12.28
C ALA A 19 5.54 9.45 10.77
N ILE A 20 4.54 9.02 9.99
CA ILE A 20 4.58 8.97 8.53
C ILE A 20 4.84 10.37 7.94
N THR A 21 4.09 11.39 8.38
CA THR A 21 4.24 12.75 7.85
C THR A 21 5.57 13.38 8.22
N ASN A 22 6.09 13.13 9.40
CA ASN A 22 7.41 13.60 9.83
C ASN A 22 8.53 12.96 8.99
N ALA A 23 8.47 11.64 8.76
CA ALA A 23 9.40 10.95 7.86
C ALA A 23 9.31 11.49 6.42
N GLY A 24 8.12 11.85 5.95
CA GLY A 24 7.92 12.50 4.65
C GLY A 24 8.47 13.92 4.56
N ALA A 25 8.38 14.70 5.64
CA ALA A 25 8.91 16.07 5.68
C ALA A 25 10.43 16.11 5.60
N GLN A 26 11.14 15.14 6.18
CA GLN A 26 12.59 14.99 6.07
C GLN A 26 13.03 14.66 4.64
N SER A 27 12.16 14.02 3.84
CA SER A 27 12.41 13.68 2.42
C SER A 27 11.86 14.72 1.42
N ALA A 28 11.42 15.91 1.89
CA ALA A 28 10.62 16.92 1.17
C ALA A 28 11.35 17.70 0.06
N ASN A 29 12.13 17.04 -0.80
CA ASN A 29 12.62 17.62 -2.05
C ASN A 29 11.74 17.28 -3.28
N TYR A 30 10.43 16.97 -3.06
CA TYR A 30 9.50 16.65 -4.15
C TYR A 30 8.75 17.90 -4.61
N PRO A 31 8.97 18.39 -5.85
CA PRO A 31 8.46 19.68 -6.34
C PRO A 31 6.95 19.72 -6.62
N PHE A 32 6.18 18.65 -6.37
CA PHE A 32 4.77 18.53 -6.72
C PHE A 32 3.85 18.06 -5.58
N CYS A 33 4.31 18.02 -4.33
CA CYS A 33 3.44 17.70 -3.21
C CYS A 33 2.60 18.93 -2.84
N THR A 34 1.30 18.89 -3.17
CA THR A 34 0.31 19.76 -2.51
C THR A 34 0.27 19.36 -1.04
N ILE A 35 0.45 20.33 -0.16
CA ILE A 35 0.33 20.15 1.29
C ILE A 35 -1.16 20.02 1.60
N ASP A 36 -1.70 18.81 1.51
CA ASP A 36 -2.99 18.48 2.10
C ASP A 36 -2.71 17.99 3.52
N PRO A 37 -3.31 18.56 4.56
CA PRO A 37 -3.02 18.21 5.96
C PRO A 37 -3.33 16.74 6.30
N ASN A 38 -4.08 16.05 5.46
CA ASN A 38 -4.45 14.64 5.65
C ASN A 38 -3.68 13.68 4.72
N VAL A 39 -2.63 14.14 4.01
CA VAL A 39 -1.85 13.31 3.09
C VAL A 39 -0.38 13.33 3.50
N GLY A 40 0.15 12.17 3.88
CA GLY A 40 1.56 11.93 4.12
C GLY A 40 2.20 11.28 2.89
N VAL A 41 3.27 11.88 2.37
CA VAL A 41 4.06 11.31 1.26
C VAL A 41 5.39 10.86 1.81
N VAL A 42 5.71 9.57 1.66
CA VAL A 42 6.94 8.99 2.19
C VAL A 42 7.75 8.31 1.11
N SER A 43 9.07 8.34 1.29
CA SER A 43 10.00 7.60 0.46
C SER A 43 9.90 6.10 0.71
N VAL A 44 9.97 5.30 -0.35
CA VAL A 44 10.05 3.85 -0.26
C VAL A 44 11.52 3.47 -0.02
N PRO A 45 11.86 2.84 1.12
CA PRO A 45 13.21 2.37 1.38
C PRO A 45 13.65 1.36 0.32
N ASP A 46 14.80 1.61 -0.33
CA ASP A 46 15.34 0.73 -1.37
C ASP A 46 16.87 0.71 -1.33
N GLN A 47 17.45 -0.30 -0.72
CA GLN A 47 18.90 -0.49 -0.60
C GLN A 47 19.62 -0.54 -1.97
N ARG A 48 18.89 -0.88 -3.06
CA ARG A 48 19.46 -0.90 -4.40
C ARG A 48 19.77 0.52 -4.88
N LEU A 49 18.89 1.47 -4.54
CA LEU A 49 19.07 2.88 -4.85
C LEU A 49 20.27 3.46 -4.11
N ASP A 50 20.43 3.09 -2.82
CA ASP A 50 21.56 3.55 -2.00
C ASP A 50 22.89 3.06 -2.57
N LYS A 51 23.00 1.77 -2.92
CA LYS A 51 24.19 1.22 -3.57
C LYS A 51 24.51 1.85 -4.94
N LEU A 52 23.49 2.17 -5.73
CA LEU A 52 23.69 2.90 -6.99
C LEU A 52 24.14 4.33 -6.73
N THR A 53 23.64 4.98 -5.69
CA THR A 53 24.10 6.31 -5.28
C THR A 53 25.57 6.30 -4.90
N GLU A 54 26.01 5.31 -4.14
CA GLU A 54 27.43 5.10 -3.81
C GLU A 54 28.28 4.82 -5.05
N MET A 55 27.77 4.06 -6.03
CA MET A 55 28.50 3.73 -7.26
C MET A 55 28.64 4.91 -8.22
N TYR A 56 27.59 5.70 -8.38
CA TYR A 56 27.53 6.75 -9.41
C TYR A 56 27.87 8.15 -8.88
N HIS A 57 27.85 8.37 -7.57
CA HIS A 57 28.02 9.68 -6.92
C HIS A 57 27.20 10.78 -7.62
N PRO A 58 25.87 10.61 -7.79
CA PRO A 58 25.05 11.51 -8.58
C PRO A 58 24.88 12.86 -7.89
N ALA A 59 24.54 13.89 -8.69
CA ALA A 59 24.15 15.19 -8.14
C ALA A 59 22.85 15.11 -7.32
N LYS A 60 21.98 14.13 -7.63
CA LYS A 60 20.70 13.93 -6.94
C LYS A 60 20.32 12.45 -6.87
N THR A 61 19.79 12.04 -5.72
CA THR A 61 19.13 10.74 -5.56
C THR A 61 17.63 10.96 -5.31
N THR A 62 16.77 10.22 -6.02
CA THR A 62 15.31 10.35 -5.89
C THR A 62 14.68 8.97 -5.67
N HIS A 63 14.11 8.78 -4.48
CA HIS A 63 13.40 7.56 -4.12
C HIS A 63 12.02 7.47 -4.78
N ALA A 64 11.47 6.27 -4.92
CA ALA A 64 10.05 6.07 -5.14
C ALA A 64 9.26 6.57 -3.93
N VAL A 65 8.02 6.98 -4.13
CA VAL A 65 7.16 7.48 -3.06
C VAL A 65 5.82 6.78 -3.05
N ILE A 66 5.22 6.74 -1.87
CA ILE A 66 3.85 6.27 -1.63
C ILE A 66 3.10 7.30 -0.79
N GLU A 67 1.80 7.40 -0.99
CA GLU A 67 0.94 8.35 -0.29
C GLU A 67 0.06 7.63 0.72
N PHE A 68 0.05 8.13 1.94
CA PHE A 68 -0.87 7.72 2.99
C PHE A 68 -1.87 8.83 3.26
N VAL A 69 -3.14 8.48 3.41
CA VAL A 69 -4.24 9.41 3.68
C VAL A 69 -4.81 9.11 5.06
N ASP A 70 -4.79 10.08 5.97
CA ASP A 70 -5.49 9.95 7.26
C ASP A 70 -6.99 10.03 7.03
N ILE A 71 -7.66 8.90 7.21
CA ILE A 71 -9.11 8.84 7.14
C ILE A 71 -9.67 9.00 8.54
N ALA A 72 -10.42 10.07 8.76
CA ALA A 72 -11.01 10.37 10.07
C ALA A 72 -11.73 9.15 10.65
N GLY A 73 -11.52 8.91 11.94
CA GLY A 73 -12.02 7.71 12.62
C GLY A 73 -13.53 7.50 12.45
N LEU A 74 -13.92 6.25 12.31
CA LEU A 74 -15.30 5.82 12.20
C LEU A 74 -16.00 6.00 13.56
N VAL A 75 -17.20 6.55 13.52
CA VAL A 75 -18.16 6.46 14.62
C VAL A 75 -19.22 5.44 14.22
N LYS A 76 -19.54 4.51 15.11
CA LYS A 76 -20.55 3.45 14.89
C LYS A 76 -21.87 4.05 14.35
N GLY A 77 -22.41 3.44 13.28
CA GLY A 77 -23.60 3.94 12.59
C GLY A 77 -23.32 4.93 11.45
N ALA A 78 -22.11 4.99 10.96
CA ALA A 78 -21.67 5.87 9.89
C ALA A 78 -22.42 5.65 8.56
N SER A 79 -22.84 4.42 8.26
CA SER A 79 -23.61 4.07 7.07
C SER A 79 -25.07 4.54 7.11
N LYS A 80 -25.60 4.79 8.31
CA LYS A 80 -27.01 5.22 8.52
C LYS A 80 -27.16 6.69 8.88
N GLY A 81 -26.05 7.44 9.06
CA GLY A 81 -26.05 8.81 9.57
C GLY A 81 -25.74 9.86 8.51
N GLU A 82 -26.27 11.06 8.72
CA GLU A 82 -25.88 12.24 7.98
C GLU A 82 -24.51 12.74 8.50
N GLY A 83 -23.59 13.12 7.58
CA GLY A 83 -22.39 13.88 7.91
C GLY A 83 -21.07 13.08 7.93
N LEU A 84 -20.48 12.83 9.11
CA LEU A 84 -19.12 12.29 9.24
C LEU A 84 -18.94 10.87 8.67
N GLY A 85 -19.94 10.01 8.78
CA GLY A 85 -19.90 8.66 8.23
C GLY A 85 -19.83 8.61 6.71
N ASN A 86 -20.64 9.41 6.03
CA ASN A 86 -20.59 9.51 4.57
C ASN A 86 -19.24 10.04 4.08
N LYS A 87 -18.63 10.97 4.82
CA LYS A 87 -17.29 11.50 4.52
C LYS A 87 -16.22 10.40 4.68
N PHE A 88 -16.30 9.58 5.74
CA PHE A 88 -15.43 8.43 5.93
C PHE A 88 -15.49 7.46 4.75
N LEU A 89 -16.69 7.03 4.36
CA LEU A 89 -16.88 6.13 3.22
C LEU A 89 -16.41 6.74 1.89
N ALA A 90 -16.62 8.04 1.69
CA ALA A 90 -16.13 8.76 0.51
C ALA A 90 -14.60 8.75 0.44
N ASN A 91 -13.93 9.03 1.56
CA ASN A 91 -12.46 9.01 1.63
C ASN A 91 -11.90 7.61 1.34
N ILE A 92 -12.56 6.54 1.86
CA ILE A 92 -12.14 5.16 1.54
C ILE A 92 -12.31 4.86 0.04
N ARG A 93 -13.31 5.42 -0.64
CA ARG A 93 -13.46 5.22 -2.10
C ARG A 93 -12.29 5.75 -2.90
N GLU A 94 -11.66 6.84 -2.45
CA GLU A 94 -10.57 7.53 -3.16
C GLU A 94 -9.19 6.88 -3.02
N VAL A 95 -9.02 5.92 -2.09
CA VAL A 95 -7.75 5.23 -1.87
C VAL A 95 -7.71 3.88 -2.58
N ASP A 96 -6.50 3.39 -2.88
CA ASP A 96 -6.29 2.13 -3.60
C ASP A 96 -6.26 0.91 -2.67
N ALA A 97 -5.82 1.10 -1.42
CA ALA A 97 -5.74 0.05 -0.39
C ALA A 97 -5.96 0.65 1.01
N ILE A 98 -6.14 -0.21 2.00
CA ILE A 98 -6.44 0.17 3.38
C ILE A 98 -5.33 -0.32 4.31
N VAL A 99 -4.87 0.55 5.20
CA VAL A 99 -4.10 0.21 6.40
C VAL A 99 -5.03 0.31 7.59
N HIS A 100 -5.41 -0.81 8.15
CA HIS A 100 -6.30 -0.86 9.31
C HIS A 100 -5.48 -0.94 10.60
N VAL A 101 -5.39 0.17 11.32
CA VAL A 101 -4.70 0.26 12.61
C VAL A 101 -5.60 -0.34 13.69
N VAL A 102 -5.09 -1.35 14.37
CA VAL A 102 -5.81 -2.13 15.38
C VAL A 102 -5.04 -2.06 16.70
N ARG A 103 -5.72 -1.71 17.78
CA ARG A 103 -5.11 -1.64 19.10
C ARG A 103 -4.94 -3.04 19.68
N CYS A 104 -3.69 -3.42 19.96
CA CYS A 104 -3.32 -4.67 20.60
C CYS A 104 -2.54 -4.47 21.92
N PHE A 105 -2.37 -3.22 22.36
CA PHE A 105 -1.68 -2.85 23.61
C PHE A 105 -2.66 -2.49 24.72
N GLU A 106 -2.29 -2.80 25.95
CA GLU A 106 -2.99 -2.37 27.16
C GLU A 106 -2.36 -1.08 27.70
N ASN A 107 -3.19 -0.12 28.03
CA ASN A 107 -2.77 1.13 28.68
C ASN A 107 -3.98 1.77 29.37
N ASP A 108 -3.91 1.87 30.69
CA ASP A 108 -4.99 2.39 31.54
C ASP A 108 -5.22 3.91 31.36
N ASP A 109 -4.20 4.64 30.92
CA ASP A 109 -4.28 6.08 30.68
C ASP A 109 -4.98 6.42 29.35
N ILE A 110 -5.11 5.45 28.44
CA ILE A 110 -5.73 5.62 27.13
C ILE A 110 -7.07 4.90 27.11
N ILE A 111 -8.15 5.65 27.26
CA ILE A 111 -9.51 5.09 27.26
C ILE A 111 -9.86 4.50 25.89
N HIS A 112 -10.32 3.24 25.87
CA HIS A 112 -10.90 2.64 24.68
C HIS A 112 -12.37 3.05 24.52
N VAL A 113 -12.83 3.35 23.30
CA VAL A 113 -14.22 3.80 23.02
C VAL A 113 -15.28 2.78 23.45
N GLU A 114 -14.97 1.49 23.42
CA GLU A 114 -15.88 0.40 23.84
C GLU A 114 -15.59 -0.09 25.29
N GLY A 115 -14.73 0.60 26.03
CA GLY A 115 -14.43 0.30 27.44
C GLY A 115 -13.50 -0.91 27.67
N SER A 116 -13.21 -1.72 26.66
CA SER A 116 -12.28 -2.85 26.74
C SER A 116 -11.55 -3.03 25.42
N ILE A 117 -10.36 -3.64 25.47
CA ILE A 117 -9.58 -3.94 24.27
C ILE A 117 -10.07 -5.26 23.70
N ASP A 118 -10.55 -5.24 22.47
CA ASP A 118 -10.95 -6.41 21.70
C ASP A 118 -10.72 -6.12 20.20
N PRO A 119 -9.54 -6.49 19.67
CA PRO A 119 -9.17 -6.17 18.30
C PRO A 119 -10.11 -6.78 17.26
N LEU A 120 -10.68 -7.96 17.50
CA LEU A 120 -11.60 -8.58 16.54
C LEU A 120 -12.92 -7.81 16.45
N ARG A 121 -13.49 -7.41 17.58
CA ARG A 121 -14.68 -6.55 17.64
C ARG A 121 -14.43 -5.21 16.92
N ASP A 122 -13.26 -4.62 17.13
CA ASP A 122 -12.92 -3.34 16.54
C ASP A 122 -12.77 -3.43 15.02
N ILE A 123 -12.16 -4.51 14.53
CA ILE A 123 -12.08 -4.83 13.10
C ILE A 123 -13.48 -5.07 12.53
N GLU A 124 -14.30 -5.88 13.20
CA GLU A 124 -15.66 -6.17 12.76
C GLU A 124 -16.51 -4.90 12.65
N THR A 125 -16.37 -3.98 13.60
CA THR A 125 -17.10 -2.70 13.59
C THR A 125 -16.83 -1.91 12.33
N ILE A 126 -15.58 -1.80 11.88
CA ILE A 126 -15.22 -1.10 10.63
C ILE A 126 -15.68 -1.91 9.42
N ASN A 127 -15.45 -3.23 9.41
CA ASN A 127 -15.85 -4.09 8.30
C ASN A 127 -17.36 -4.03 8.04
N LEU A 128 -18.19 -4.05 9.07
CA LEU A 128 -19.64 -3.97 8.94
C LEU A 128 -20.11 -2.66 8.29
N GLU A 129 -19.50 -1.52 8.63
CA GLU A 129 -19.85 -0.25 8.00
C GLU A 129 -19.51 -0.22 6.50
N LEU A 130 -18.37 -0.82 6.12
CA LEU A 130 -17.99 -0.97 4.71
C LEU A 130 -18.94 -1.93 3.98
N ILE A 131 -19.28 -3.05 4.62
CA ILE A 131 -20.22 -4.05 4.09
C ILE A 131 -21.60 -3.42 3.84
N PHE A 132 -22.15 -2.68 4.80
CA PHE A 132 -23.45 -2.04 4.61
C PHE A 132 -23.47 -1.05 3.44
N SER A 133 -22.39 -0.27 3.28
CA SER A 133 -22.23 0.62 2.13
C SER A 133 -22.19 -0.15 0.80
N ASP A 134 -21.50 -1.27 0.77
CA ASP A 134 -21.37 -2.11 -0.43
C ASP A 134 -22.69 -2.83 -0.75
N MET A 135 -23.40 -3.32 0.25
CA MET A 135 -24.71 -3.96 0.07
C MET A 135 -25.70 -2.99 -0.57
N GLU A 136 -25.79 -1.74 -0.10
CA GLU A 136 -26.66 -0.73 -0.70
C GLU A 136 -26.32 -0.45 -2.16
N MET A 137 -25.03 -0.42 -2.50
CA MET A 137 -24.57 -0.24 -3.87
C MET A 137 -24.90 -1.45 -4.76
N LEU A 138 -24.62 -2.66 -4.27
CA LEU A 138 -24.89 -3.91 -5.00
C LEU A 138 -26.38 -4.12 -5.22
N GLU A 139 -27.24 -3.88 -4.23
CA GLU A 139 -28.69 -4.01 -4.37
C GLU A 139 -29.19 -3.19 -5.57
N ARG A 140 -28.79 -1.92 -5.65
CA ARG A 140 -29.16 -1.06 -6.80
C ARG A 140 -28.61 -1.60 -8.14
N ARG A 141 -27.39 -2.15 -8.16
CA ARG A 141 -26.79 -2.70 -9.38
C ARG A 141 -27.50 -3.98 -9.80
N ILE A 142 -27.75 -4.90 -8.88
CA ILE A 142 -28.45 -6.18 -9.10
C ILE A 142 -29.86 -5.92 -9.62
N ASP A 143 -30.62 -5.00 -9.00
CA ASP A 143 -31.96 -4.61 -9.45
C ASP A 143 -31.97 -4.06 -10.86
N LYS A 144 -30.98 -3.24 -11.21
CA LYS A 144 -30.83 -2.73 -12.55
C LYS A 144 -30.52 -3.84 -13.56
N THR A 145 -29.56 -4.70 -13.26
CA THR A 145 -29.16 -5.83 -14.09
C THR A 145 -30.31 -6.82 -14.28
N ALA A 146 -31.09 -7.13 -13.20
CA ALA A 146 -32.28 -7.99 -13.28
C ALA A 146 -33.36 -7.47 -14.23
N LYS A 147 -33.55 -6.14 -14.29
CA LYS A 147 -34.50 -5.53 -15.24
C LYS A 147 -34.00 -5.64 -16.68
N MET A 148 -32.71 -5.45 -16.91
CA MET A 148 -32.09 -5.54 -18.24
C MET A 148 -31.99 -6.98 -18.75
N LEU A 149 -31.81 -7.95 -17.85
CA LEU A 149 -31.70 -9.37 -18.15
C LEU A 149 -32.94 -9.93 -18.89
N LYS A 150 -34.12 -9.32 -18.70
CA LYS A 150 -35.35 -9.68 -19.43
C LYS A 150 -35.23 -9.50 -20.94
N GLY A 151 -34.39 -8.57 -21.38
CA GLY A 151 -34.14 -8.28 -22.80
C GLY A 151 -32.78 -8.76 -23.31
N ASP A 152 -31.83 -8.96 -22.42
CA ASP A 152 -30.45 -9.29 -22.75
C ASP A 152 -29.90 -10.39 -21.84
N LYS A 153 -29.87 -11.63 -22.35
CA LYS A 153 -29.41 -12.80 -21.59
C LYS A 153 -27.90 -12.82 -21.37
N SER A 154 -27.12 -11.99 -22.04
CA SER A 154 -25.66 -11.92 -21.83
C SER A 154 -25.31 -11.41 -20.44
N LEU A 155 -26.24 -10.74 -19.76
CA LEU A 155 -26.08 -10.21 -18.41
C LEU A 155 -26.28 -11.25 -17.30
N GLN A 156 -26.54 -12.53 -17.65
CA GLN A 156 -26.78 -13.59 -16.65
C GLN A 156 -25.57 -13.79 -15.75
N THR A 157 -24.35 -13.85 -16.29
CA THR A 157 -23.10 -14.01 -15.51
C THR A 157 -22.92 -12.87 -14.50
N GLU A 158 -23.15 -11.63 -14.94
CA GLU A 158 -23.08 -10.46 -14.04
C GLU A 158 -24.11 -10.56 -12.91
N TYR A 159 -25.35 -10.89 -13.23
CA TYR A 159 -26.42 -11.01 -12.24
C TYR A 159 -26.11 -12.10 -11.19
N ASP A 160 -25.72 -13.29 -11.64
CA ASP A 160 -25.45 -14.43 -10.75
C ASP A 160 -24.24 -14.17 -9.86
N PHE A 161 -23.18 -13.60 -10.44
CA PHE A 161 -21.97 -13.27 -9.69
C PHE A 161 -22.20 -12.18 -8.65
N LEU A 162 -22.82 -11.05 -9.02
CA LEU A 162 -23.10 -9.97 -8.06
C LEU A 162 -24.07 -10.41 -6.96
N SER A 163 -25.03 -11.30 -7.26
CA SER A 163 -25.92 -11.91 -6.25
C SER A 163 -25.13 -12.80 -5.28
N ARG A 164 -24.11 -13.52 -5.77
CA ARG A 164 -23.21 -14.32 -4.93
C ARG A 164 -22.35 -13.43 -4.01
N VAL A 165 -21.81 -12.32 -4.52
CA VAL A 165 -21.09 -11.34 -3.71
C VAL A 165 -22.00 -10.74 -2.64
N TYR A 166 -23.22 -10.35 -3.00
CA TYR A 166 -24.21 -9.82 -2.05
C TYR A 166 -24.52 -10.81 -0.93
N ALA A 167 -24.74 -12.06 -1.26
CA ALA A 167 -24.99 -13.14 -0.26
C ALA A 167 -23.78 -13.41 0.66
N ALA A 168 -22.54 -13.13 0.20
CA ALA A 168 -21.36 -13.18 1.06
C ALA A 168 -21.33 -11.98 2.04
N LEU A 169 -21.63 -10.78 1.56
CA LEU A 169 -21.75 -9.59 2.40
C LEU A 169 -22.82 -9.72 3.48
N GLU A 170 -23.98 -10.32 3.17
CA GLU A 170 -25.04 -10.62 4.17
C GLU A 170 -24.54 -11.51 5.31
N LYS A 171 -23.52 -12.34 5.06
CA LYS A 171 -22.87 -13.19 6.06
C LYS A 171 -21.71 -12.51 6.79
N GLY A 172 -21.50 -11.21 6.56
CA GLY A 172 -20.37 -10.48 7.12
C GLY A 172 -19.02 -10.73 6.41
N GLN A 173 -19.02 -11.41 5.25
CA GLN A 173 -17.80 -11.68 4.49
C GLN A 173 -17.51 -10.56 3.49
N PRO A 174 -16.30 -9.98 3.47
CA PRO A 174 -15.95 -8.90 2.55
C PRO A 174 -15.88 -9.41 1.10
N ALA A 175 -16.15 -8.52 0.13
CA ALA A 175 -16.14 -8.88 -1.30
C ALA A 175 -14.79 -9.47 -1.77
N ARG A 176 -13.66 -9.07 -1.18
CA ARG A 176 -12.32 -9.62 -1.47
C ARG A 176 -12.16 -11.10 -1.12
N SER A 177 -13.01 -11.66 -0.26
CA SER A 177 -12.98 -13.08 0.10
C SER A 177 -13.74 -13.99 -0.87
N VAL A 178 -14.52 -13.42 -1.79
CA VAL A 178 -15.31 -14.19 -2.75
C VAL A 178 -14.40 -14.65 -3.89
N GLU A 179 -14.29 -15.95 -4.09
CA GLU A 179 -13.56 -16.50 -5.23
C GLU A 179 -14.29 -16.15 -6.54
N CYS A 180 -13.53 -15.70 -7.53
CA CYS A 180 -14.05 -15.28 -8.82
C CYS A 180 -13.18 -15.81 -9.97
N THR A 181 -13.80 -16.02 -11.12
CA THR A 181 -13.10 -16.25 -12.39
C THR A 181 -12.55 -14.93 -12.92
N HIS A 182 -11.73 -14.97 -13.97
CA HIS A 182 -11.19 -13.77 -14.61
C HIS A 182 -12.31 -12.85 -15.15
N GLU A 183 -13.34 -13.43 -15.79
CA GLU A 183 -14.51 -12.67 -16.26
C GLU A 183 -15.29 -12.02 -15.10
N GLU A 184 -15.47 -12.73 -14.00
CA GLU A 184 -16.12 -12.21 -12.81
C GLU A 184 -15.30 -11.12 -12.12
N GLU A 185 -13.96 -11.21 -12.16
CA GLU A 185 -13.07 -10.18 -11.66
C GLU A 185 -13.20 -8.88 -12.47
N GLU A 186 -13.29 -8.97 -13.80
CA GLU A 186 -13.58 -7.82 -14.66
C GLU A 186 -14.93 -7.18 -14.32
N ILE A 187 -15.96 -7.98 -14.04
CA ILE A 187 -17.26 -7.47 -13.58
C ILE A 187 -17.11 -6.75 -12.24
N LEU A 188 -16.41 -7.37 -11.28
CA LEU A 188 -16.18 -6.80 -9.96
C LEU A 188 -15.42 -5.47 -10.02
N ASP A 189 -14.52 -5.30 -11.00
CA ASP A 189 -13.77 -4.06 -11.24
C ASP A 189 -14.67 -2.90 -11.70
N THR A 190 -15.81 -3.20 -12.30
CA THR A 190 -16.80 -2.17 -12.68
C THR A 190 -17.60 -1.66 -11.50
N VAL A 191 -17.55 -2.32 -10.34
CA VAL A 191 -18.29 -1.96 -9.13
C VAL A 191 -17.31 -1.47 -8.07
N ALA A 192 -17.41 -0.21 -7.68
CA ALA A 192 -16.48 0.43 -6.73
C ALA A 192 -16.77 -0.01 -5.28
N LEU A 193 -16.61 -1.31 -4.99
CA LEU A 193 -16.82 -1.87 -3.66
C LEU A 193 -15.65 -1.51 -2.72
N LEU A 194 -16.01 -1.11 -1.50
CA LEU A 194 -15.05 -0.77 -0.45
C LEU A 194 -14.39 -2.02 0.11
N THR A 195 -15.17 -3.09 0.31
CA THR A 195 -14.69 -4.36 0.86
C THR A 195 -13.91 -5.22 -0.14
N LYS A 196 -13.83 -4.79 -1.41
CA LYS A 196 -12.92 -5.36 -2.42
C LYS A 196 -11.48 -4.90 -2.22
N LYS A 197 -11.27 -3.70 -1.67
CA LYS A 197 -9.94 -3.11 -1.52
C LYS A 197 -9.02 -4.03 -0.71
N PRO A 198 -7.77 -4.23 -1.18
CA PRO A 198 -6.77 -4.94 -0.41
C PRO A 198 -6.45 -4.20 0.89
N LEU A 199 -6.09 -4.93 1.94
CA LEU A 199 -5.81 -4.34 3.24
C LEU A 199 -4.60 -4.99 3.93
N ILE A 200 -4.00 -4.21 4.84
CA ILE A 200 -3.02 -4.63 5.82
C ILE A 200 -3.58 -4.31 7.21
N TYR A 201 -3.48 -5.24 8.14
CA TYR A 201 -3.70 -4.98 9.55
C TYR A 201 -2.40 -4.48 10.19
N ALA A 202 -2.39 -3.23 10.65
CA ALA A 202 -1.32 -2.66 11.45
C ALA A 202 -1.67 -2.88 12.94
N ALA A 203 -1.18 -3.98 13.50
CA ALA A 203 -1.38 -4.32 14.90
C ALA A 203 -0.50 -3.42 15.77
N ASN A 204 -1.11 -2.41 16.41
CA ASN A 204 -0.40 -1.46 17.25
C ASN A 204 -0.21 -2.04 18.65
N LEU A 205 1.03 -2.27 19.02
CA LEU A 205 1.53 -2.92 20.21
C LEU A 205 2.24 -1.92 21.11
N SER A 206 2.51 -2.31 22.37
CA SER A 206 3.38 -1.55 23.26
C SER A 206 4.87 -1.80 22.97
N GLU A 207 5.73 -0.98 23.53
CA GLU A 207 7.18 -1.19 23.46
C GLU A 207 7.60 -2.49 24.18
N ASP A 208 6.98 -2.79 25.32
CA ASP A 208 7.24 -4.02 26.09
C ASP A 208 6.94 -5.27 25.26
N ASP A 209 5.91 -5.27 24.39
CA ASP A 209 5.61 -6.41 23.51
C ASP A 209 6.75 -6.76 22.55
N PHE A 210 7.57 -5.78 22.15
CA PHE A 210 8.72 -5.98 21.28
C PHE A 210 9.95 -6.49 22.02
N THR A 211 10.11 -6.12 23.29
CA THR A 211 11.25 -6.55 24.13
C THR A 211 11.04 -7.92 24.76
N ASP A 212 9.81 -8.26 25.12
CA ASP A 212 9.50 -9.50 25.82
C ASP A 212 9.27 -10.66 24.85
N ASN A 213 8.15 -10.69 24.15
CA ASN A 213 7.82 -11.67 23.13
C ASN A 213 6.52 -11.28 22.41
N LEU A 214 6.59 -10.90 21.16
CA LEU A 214 5.42 -10.56 20.32
C LEU A 214 4.35 -11.65 20.31
N GLU A 215 4.78 -12.92 20.27
CA GLU A 215 3.85 -14.08 20.20
C GLU A 215 3.11 -14.32 21.53
N ALA A 216 3.56 -13.73 22.64
CA ALA A 216 2.88 -13.84 23.92
C ALA A 216 1.69 -12.87 24.06
N ASN A 217 1.54 -11.89 23.16
CA ASN A 217 0.42 -10.95 23.19
C ASN A 217 -0.86 -11.60 22.62
N PRO A 218 -1.89 -11.87 23.46
CA PRO A 218 -3.09 -12.61 23.02
C PRO A 218 -3.98 -11.81 22.06
N HIS A 219 -3.85 -10.49 22.04
CA HIS A 219 -4.56 -9.61 21.12
C HIS A 219 -3.94 -9.68 19.73
N TYR A 220 -2.60 -9.67 19.67
CA TYR A 220 -1.85 -9.82 18.42
C TYR A 220 -2.07 -11.20 17.79
N GLU A 221 -2.04 -12.27 18.57
CA GLU A 221 -2.30 -13.63 18.10
C GLU A 221 -3.66 -13.73 17.38
N LYS A 222 -4.74 -13.19 17.99
CA LYS A 222 -6.08 -13.16 17.39
C LYS A 222 -6.11 -12.42 16.05
N VAL A 223 -5.41 -11.30 15.93
CA VAL A 223 -5.32 -10.54 14.68
C VAL A 223 -4.55 -11.33 13.63
N CYS A 224 -3.49 -12.04 14.02
CA CYS A 224 -2.74 -12.92 13.11
C CYS A 224 -3.60 -14.08 12.58
N GLU A 225 -4.40 -14.73 13.44
CA GLU A 225 -5.34 -15.79 13.04
C GLU A 225 -6.38 -15.25 12.03
N LEU A 226 -6.95 -14.08 12.30
CA LEU A 226 -7.87 -13.43 11.37
C LEU A 226 -7.18 -13.12 10.04
N GLY A 227 -5.99 -12.51 10.06
CA GLY A 227 -5.21 -12.19 8.87
C GLY A 227 -4.94 -13.43 8.01
N LEU A 228 -4.57 -14.54 8.61
CA LEU A 228 -4.38 -15.82 7.91
C LEU A 228 -5.68 -16.28 7.23
N SER A 229 -6.82 -16.19 7.92
CA SER A 229 -8.13 -16.59 7.38
C SER A 229 -8.57 -15.73 6.19
N GLU A 230 -8.26 -14.43 6.23
CA GLU A 230 -8.59 -13.45 5.18
C GLU A 230 -7.51 -13.31 4.11
N LYS A 231 -6.37 -13.99 4.24
CA LYS A 231 -5.16 -13.82 3.40
C LYS A 231 -4.65 -12.37 3.41
N ALA A 232 -4.83 -11.67 4.53
CA ALA A 232 -4.37 -10.32 4.76
C ALA A 232 -3.04 -10.33 5.54
N GLU A 233 -2.11 -9.45 5.16
CA GLU A 233 -0.85 -9.27 5.89
C GLU A 233 -1.12 -8.58 7.23
N VAL A 234 -0.52 -9.08 8.31
CA VAL A 234 -0.57 -8.48 9.65
C VAL A 234 0.84 -8.02 10.01
N LEU A 235 0.96 -6.73 10.30
CA LEU A 235 2.24 -6.12 10.67
C LEU A 235 2.20 -5.66 12.13
N PRO A 236 3.11 -6.14 12.98
CA PRO A 236 3.30 -5.58 14.32
C PRO A 236 3.99 -4.22 14.19
N ILE A 237 3.39 -3.19 14.78
CA ILE A 237 3.88 -1.81 14.81
C ILE A 237 3.73 -1.30 16.24
N CYS A 238 4.69 -0.50 16.69
CA CYS A 238 4.51 0.34 17.87
C CYS A 238 4.53 1.81 17.43
N ALA A 239 3.35 2.43 17.40
CA ALA A 239 3.21 3.81 16.95
C ALA A 239 4.00 4.80 17.84
N GLN A 240 4.26 4.46 19.11
CA GLN A 240 5.07 5.26 20.02
C GLN A 240 6.55 5.19 19.61
N ILE A 241 7.11 4.01 19.37
CA ILE A 241 8.50 3.84 18.87
C ILE A 241 8.70 4.65 17.58
N GLU A 242 7.74 4.58 16.65
CA GLU A 242 7.83 5.34 15.39
C GLU A 242 7.80 6.87 15.62
N ALA A 243 7.01 7.33 16.59
CA ALA A 243 6.96 8.74 16.96
C ALA A 243 8.27 9.20 17.63
N ASP A 244 8.84 8.38 18.51
CA ASP A 244 10.08 8.69 19.21
C ASP A 244 11.28 8.74 18.23
N MET A 245 11.29 7.90 17.21
CA MET A 245 12.31 7.93 16.16
C MET A 245 12.16 9.10 15.18
N ALA A 246 11.01 9.77 15.14
CA ALA A 246 10.72 10.77 14.11
C ALA A 246 11.71 11.95 14.09
N ASP A 247 12.27 12.31 15.24
CA ASP A 247 13.21 13.42 15.40
C ASP A 247 14.69 12.97 15.45
N MET A 248 14.97 11.66 15.37
CA MET A 248 16.31 11.08 15.37
C MET A 248 16.97 11.17 14.00
N ASP A 249 18.28 11.31 13.97
CA ASP A 249 19.06 11.14 12.74
C ASP A 249 19.24 9.65 12.38
N GLU A 250 19.79 9.35 11.19
CA GLU A 250 19.90 7.96 10.70
C GLU A 250 20.84 7.07 11.54
N GLU A 251 21.85 7.65 12.20
CA GLU A 251 22.75 6.90 13.09
C GLU A 251 22.08 6.60 14.42
N GLU A 252 21.37 7.59 14.98
CA GLU A 252 20.56 7.45 16.18
C GLU A 252 19.47 6.41 16.01
N LYS A 253 18.72 6.45 14.88
CA LYS A 253 17.69 5.44 14.55
C LYS A 253 18.27 4.03 14.52
N LYS A 254 19.43 3.83 13.90
CA LYS A 254 20.07 2.52 13.82
C LYS A 254 20.46 1.99 15.20
N LEU A 255 21.00 2.85 16.06
CA LEU A 255 21.36 2.48 17.43
C LEU A 255 20.11 2.13 18.24
N PHE A 256 19.08 2.93 18.15
CA PHE A 256 17.82 2.73 18.86
C PHE A 256 17.13 1.41 18.44
N LEU A 257 17.05 1.14 17.13
CA LEU A 257 16.50 -0.12 16.62
C LEU A 257 17.34 -1.33 17.08
N ALA A 258 18.68 -1.19 17.10
CA ALA A 258 19.57 -2.26 17.56
C ALA A 258 19.39 -2.55 19.06
N GLU A 259 19.15 -1.53 19.90
CA GLU A 259 18.84 -1.70 21.33
C GLU A 259 17.52 -2.47 21.54
N LEU A 260 16.54 -2.25 20.67
CA LEU A 260 15.26 -2.97 20.67
C LEU A 260 15.33 -4.33 19.98
N GLY A 261 16.47 -4.72 19.42
CA GLY A 261 16.64 -5.96 18.67
C GLY A 261 15.92 -6.00 17.32
N LEU A 262 15.61 -4.82 16.75
CA LEU A 262 14.89 -4.67 15.49
C LEU A 262 15.85 -4.40 14.32
N GLU A 263 15.63 -5.05 13.18
CA GLU A 263 16.41 -4.83 11.95
C GLU A 263 15.95 -3.60 11.16
N SER A 264 14.66 -3.25 11.27
CA SER A 264 14.04 -2.13 10.58
C SER A 264 12.85 -1.59 11.37
N SER A 265 12.48 -0.33 11.12
CA SER A 265 11.31 0.27 11.75
C SER A 265 10.00 -0.40 11.31
N GLY A 266 8.97 -0.31 12.13
CA GLY A 266 7.63 -0.75 11.76
C GLY A 266 7.08 0.05 10.58
N LEU A 267 7.43 1.33 10.51
CA LEU A 267 7.07 2.21 9.39
C LEU A 267 7.70 1.76 8.09
N ASP A 268 9.00 1.43 8.05
CA ASP A 268 9.67 0.92 6.85
C ASP A 268 9.02 -0.38 6.36
N ARG A 269 8.72 -1.29 7.30
CA ARG A 269 8.01 -2.53 6.98
C ARG A 269 6.61 -2.27 6.44
N LEU A 270 5.87 -1.31 7.01
CA LEU A 270 4.55 -0.91 6.53
C LEU A 270 4.62 -0.33 5.11
N ILE A 271 5.59 0.55 4.83
CA ILE A 271 5.78 1.14 3.51
C ILE A 271 6.09 0.05 2.48
N GLN A 272 6.99 -0.88 2.78
CA GLN A 272 7.34 -1.97 1.88
C GLN A 272 6.17 -2.94 1.67
N ALA A 273 5.44 -3.31 2.71
CA ALA A 273 4.26 -4.16 2.61
C ALA A 273 3.15 -3.49 1.80
N SER A 274 2.92 -2.21 2.00
CA SER A 274 1.97 -1.40 1.23
C SER A 274 2.32 -1.36 -0.26
N TYR A 275 3.60 -1.23 -0.56
CA TYR A 275 4.11 -1.23 -1.92
C TYR A 275 3.87 -2.57 -2.62
N ARG A 276 4.15 -3.70 -1.91
CA ARG A 276 3.86 -5.06 -2.39
C ARG A 276 2.36 -5.30 -2.57
N LEU A 277 1.54 -4.88 -1.59
CA LEU A 277 0.09 -5.05 -1.60
C LEU A 277 -0.55 -4.42 -2.84
N LEU A 278 -0.06 -3.25 -3.24
CA LEU A 278 -0.52 -2.54 -4.44
C LEU A 278 0.08 -3.10 -5.74
N GLY A 279 0.84 -4.20 -5.67
CA GLY A 279 1.50 -4.78 -6.83
C GLY A 279 2.52 -3.85 -7.49
N LEU A 280 3.09 -2.92 -6.72
CA LEU A 280 4.09 -1.97 -7.20
C LEU A 280 5.48 -2.60 -7.25
N ILE A 281 6.25 -2.14 -8.20
CA ILE A 281 7.68 -2.44 -8.35
C ILE A 281 8.43 -1.17 -8.74
N SER A 282 9.75 -1.16 -8.53
CA SER A 282 10.62 -0.06 -8.92
C SER A 282 11.61 -0.51 -9.99
N TYR A 283 11.63 0.18 -11.13
CA TYR A 283 12.79 0.15 -11.98
C TYR A 283 13.67 1.38 -11.70
N LEU A 284 14.95 1.30 -12.01
CA LEU A 284 15.96 2.28 -11.64
C LEU A 284 16.55 2.92 -12.90
N THR A 285 16.88 4.21 -12.80
CA THR A 285 17.73 4.90 -13.76
C THR A 285 18.96 5.42 -13.03
N ALA A 286 20.14 5.19 -13.58
CA ALA A 286 21.39 5.54 -12.94
C ALA A 286 22.31 6.34 -13.89
N GLY A 287 22.76 7.50 -13.42
CA GLY A 287 23.68 8.37 -14.14
C GLY A 287 24.22 9.48 -13.25
N ALA A 288 25.25 10.18 -13.69
CA ALA A 288 25.88 11.27 -12.94
C ALA A 288 24.91 12.43 -12.57
N PRO A 289 23.90 12.79 -13.37
CA PRO A 289 22.95 13.82 -12.96
C PRO A 289 21.99 13.34 -11.86
N GLU A 290 21.48 12.11 -12.00
CA GLU A 290 20.47 11.58 -11.07
C GLU A 290 20.52 10.05 -11.05
N VAL A 291 20.37 9.50 -9.86
CA VAL A 291 19.97 8.11 -9.62
C VAL A 291 18.55 8.16 -9.09
N ARG A 292 17.62 7.40 -9.72
CA ARG A 292 16.21 7.48 -9.39
C ARG A 292 15.49 6.15 -9.47
N ALA A 293 14.60 5.90 -8.50
CA ALA A 293 13.64 4.82 -8.53
C ALA A 293 12.29 5.30 -9.11
N TRP A 294 11.73 4.53 -10.02
CA TRP A 294 10.49 4.83 -10.72
C TRP A 294 9.44 3.78 -10.39
N THR A 295 8.30 4.22 -9.86
CA THR A 295 7.19 3.33 -9.51
C THR A 295 6.37 2.94 -10.73
N ILE A 296 6.19 1.65 -10.93
CA ILE A 296 5.27 1.06 -11.90
C ILE A 296 4.50 -0.10 -11.27
N THR A 297 3.40 -0.51 -11.89
CA THR A 297 2.71 -1.74 -11.51
C THR A 297 3.41 -2.96 -12.13
N ARG A 298 3.42 -4.07 -11.41
CA ARG A 298 3.91 -5.35 -11.95
C ARG A 298 3.18 -5.70 -13.25
N GLY A 299 3.91 -6.15 -14.25
CA GLY A 299 3.35 -6.42 -15.59
C GLY A 299 3.44 -5.24 -16.56
N THR A 300 3.90 -4.06 -16.13
CA THR A 300 4.08 -2.89 -17.00
C THR A 300 5.13 -3.17 -18.08
N LYS A 301 4.81 -2.88 -19.35
CA LYS A 301 5.73 -3.00 -20.48
C LYS A 301 6.65 -1.78 -20.60
N ALA A 302 7.78 -1.96 -21.28
CA ALA A 302 8.82 -0.94 -21.42
C ALA A 302 8.34 0.42 -21.96
N PRO A 303 7.45 0.54 -22.95
CA PRO A 303 6.95 1.84 -23.40
C PRO A 303 6.18 2.58 -22.31
N GLN A 304 5.29 1.91 -21.59
CA GLN A 304 4.51 2.52 -20.49
C GLN A 304 5.42 2.90 -19.30
N ALA A 305 6.44 2.07 -19.02
CA ALA A 305 7.46 2.41 -18.03
C ALA A 305 8.24 3.69 -18.44
N ALA A 306 8.64 3.80 -19.70
CA ALA A 306 9.26 5.01 -20.23
C ALA A 306 8.33 6.25 -20.10
N GLY A 307 7.02 6.05 -20.26
CA GLY A 307 5.99 7.07 -20.08
C GLY A 307 5.94 7.66 -18.66
N LYS A 308 6.40 6.91 -17.65
CA LYS A 308 6.55 7.44 -16.28
C LYS A 308 7.60 8.52 -16.16
N ILE A 309 8.62 8.51 -17.03
CA ILE A 309 9.63 9.57 -17.11
C ILE A 309 9.05 10.79 -17.83
N HIS A 310 8.54 10.56 -19.04
CA HIS A 310 7.88 11.60 -19.85
C HIS A 310 7.02 10.95 -20.95
N THR A 311 5.90 11.57 -21.30
CA THR A 311 4.98 11.08 -22.35
C THR A 311 5.64 10.92 -23.72
N ASP A 312 6.63 11.76 -24.02
CA ASP A 312 7.39 11.66 -25.28
C ASP A 312 8.25 10.38 -25.33
N PHE A 313 8.75 9.91 -24.18
CA PHE A 313 9.50 8.64 -24.13
C PHE A 313 8.63 7.45 -24.46
N GLU A 314 7.36 7.47 -24.08
CA GLU A 314 6.39 6.44 -24.46
C GLU A 314 6.08 6.49 -25.95
N ARG A 315 5.75 7.70 -26.48
CA ARG A 315 5.38 7.89 -27.90
C ARG A 315 6.52 7.57 -28.83
N GLY A 316 7.71 8.06 -28.52
CA GLY A 316 8.92 7.88 -29.31
C GLY A 316 9.73 6.63 -28.98
N PHE A 317 9.21 5.69 -28.19
CA PHE A 317 9.94 4.52 -27.71
C PHE A 317 10.51 3.70 -28.87
N ILE A 318 11.83 3.46 -28.81
CA ILE A 318 12.55 2.62 -29.77
C ILE A 318 12.91 1.28 -29.11
N ARG A 319 13.66 1.33 -28.00
CA ARG A 319 14.11 0.18 -27.22
C ARG A 319 14.52 0.59 -25.82
N ALA A 320 14.65 -0.39 -24.92
CA ALA A 320 15.23 -0.25 -23.61
C ALA A 320 16.56 -1.01 -23.52
N GLU A 321 17.62 -0.36 -23.02
CA GLU A 321 18.83 -1.05 -22.59
C GLU A 321 18.67 -1.39 -21.13
N VAL A 322 18.65 -2.68 -20.80
CA VAL A 322 18.26 -3.21 -19.47
C VAL A 322 19.35 -4.09 -18.90
N ILE A 323 19.70 -3.87 -17.66
CA ILE A 323 20.53 -4.75 -16.83
C ILE A 323 19.85 -4.96 -15.48
N SER A 324 19.92 -6.17 -14.90
CA SER A 324 19.46 -6.37 -13.54
C SER A 324 20.41 -5.71 -12.54
N PHE A 325 19.87 -5.29 -11.39
CA PHE A 325 20.68 -4.73 -10.32
C PHE A 325 21.78 -5.69 -9.88
N ASP A 326 21.46 -6.97 -9.72
CA ASP A 326 22.42 -7.98 -9.25
C ASP A 326 23.57 -8.18 -10.25
N ASP A 327 23.28 -8.23 -11.56
CA ASP A 327 24.32 -8.33 -12.59
C ASP A 327 25.24 -7.11 -12.59
N LEU A 328 24.70 -5.90 -12.41
CA LEU A 328 25.52 -4.69 -12.35
C LEU A 328 26.42 -4.68 -11.12
N MET A 329 25.89 -5.09 -9.95
CA MET A 329 26.68 -5.18 -8.71
C MET A 329 27.80 -6.22 -8.84
N ALA A 330 27.53 -7.36 -9.47
CA ALA A 330 28.50 -8.43 -9.65
C ALA A 330 29.70 -8.02 -10.55
N VAL A 331 29.49 -7.10 -11.49
CA VAL A 331 30.57 -6.65 -12.40
C VAL A 331 31.15 -5.30 -12.03
N GLY A 332 30.51 -4.54 -11.15
CA GLY A 332 31.01 -3.31 -10.55
C GLY A 332 30.97 -2.05 -11.44
N SER A 333 30.59 -2.14 -12.71
CA SER A 333 30.41 -0.96 -13.58
C SER A 333 29.60 -1.26 -14.83
N MET A 334 28.92 -0.23 -15.36
CA MET A 334 28.16 -0.33 -16.61
C MET A 334 29.07 -0.65 -17.83
N THR A 335 30.31 -0.19 -17.82
CA THR A 335 31.29 -0.51 -18.87
C THR A 335 31.62 -2.00 -18.88
N ALA A 336 31.96 -2.56 -17.74
CA ALA A 336 32.23 -4.00 -17.61
C ALA A 336 30.99 -4.84 -17.96
N ALA A 337 29.80 -4.37 -17.59
CA ALA A 337 28.55 -5.03 -17.94
C ALA A 337 28.33 -5.09 -19.46
N LYS A 338 28.62 -4.00 -20.19
CA LYS A 338 28.55 -3.97 -21.66
C LYS A 338 29.58 -4.89 -22.31
N GLU A 339 30.81 -4.88 -21.83
CA GLU A 339 31.87 -5.77 -22.33
C GLU A 339 31.55 -7.25 -22.14
N LYS A 340 30.86 -7.60 -21.05
CA LYS A 340 30.38 -8.96 -20.78
C LYS A 340 29.05 -9.31 -21.45
N GLY A 341 28.43 -8.38 -22.20
CA GLY A 341 27.14 -8.60 -22.86
C GLY A 341 25.94 -8.76 -21.93
N LEU A 342 26.03 -8.25 -20.69
CA LEU A 342 24.95 -8.36 -19.69
C LEU A 342 23.86 -7.30 -19.89
N VAL A 343 24.15 -6.24 -20.65
CA VAL A 343 23.17 -5.21 -21.01
C VAL A 343 22.35 -5.69 -22.20
N ARG A 344 21.09 -6.00 -21.93
CA ARG A 344 20.15 -6.51 -22.93
C ARG A 344 19.50 -5.33 -23.68
N SER A 345 19.20 -5.54 -24.95
CA SER A 345 18.38 -4.62 -25.76
C SER A 345 16.98 -5.19 -25.90
N GLU A 346 16.02 -4.54 -25.27
CA GLU A 346 14.64 -5.02 -25.12
C GLU A 346 13.67 -4.15 -25.94
N GLY A 347 12.68 -4.80 -26.56
CA GLY A 347 11.66 -4.16 -27.39
C GLY A 347 10.39 -3.77 -26.61
N LYS A 348 9.34 -3.41 -27.37
CA LYS A 348 8.06 -2.91 -26.83
C LYS A 348 7.32 -3.91 -25.93
N GLU A 349 7.49 -5.19 -26.15
CA GLU A 349 6.80 -6.26 -25.41
C GLU A 349 7.52 -6.65 -24.11
N TYR A 350 8.67 -6.08 -23.84
CA TYR A 350 9.40 -6.37 -22.62
C TYR A 350 8.63 -5.90 -21.38
N VAL A 351 8.37 -6.85 -20.49
CA VAL A 351 7.77 -6.57 -19.18
C VAL A 351 8.89 -6.25 -18.20
N VAL A 352 8.89 -4.99 -17.70
CA VAL A 352 9.92 -4.49 -16.78
C VAL A 352 9.83 -5.24 -15.45
N LYS A 353 10.99 -5.63 -14.94
CA LYS A 353 11.12 -6.35 -13.66
C LYS A 353 11.53 -5.40 -12.54
N ASP A 354 11.21 -5.79 -11.31
CA ASP A 354 11.65 -5.06 -10.12
C ASP A 354 13.18 -5.09 -10.01
N GLY A 355 13.79 -3.91 -9.85
CA GLY A 355 15.24 -3.75 -9.80
C GLY A 355 15.95 -3.71 -11.16
N ASP A 356 15.23 -3.71 -12.29
CA ASP A 356 15.83 -3.44 -13.59
C ASP A 356 16.42 -2.03 -13.61
N ILE A 357 17.68 -1.90 -14.05
CA ILE A 357 18.31 -0.62 -14.35
C ILE A 357 18.15 -0.39 -15.84
N VAL A 358 17.44 0.69 -16.20
CA VAL A 358 16.94 0.90 -17.56
C VAL A 358 17.43 2.23 -18.16
N LEU A 359 17.88 2.17 -19.41
CA LEU A 359 18.11 3.33 -20.24
C LEU A 359 17.20 3.26 -21.47
N PHE A 360 16.19 4.11 -21.53
CA PHE A 360 15.29 4.18 -22.68
C PHE A 360 15.91 4.94 -23.85
N ARG A 361 15.77 4.37 -25.05
CA ARG A 361 16.12 5.02 -26.32
C ARG A 361 14.82 5.38 -27.01
N PHE A 362 14.67 6.65 -27.32
CA PHE A 362 13.47 7.21 -27.92
C PHE A 362 13.84 8.23 -29.00
N ASN A 363 12.91 8.50 -29.89
CA ASN A 363 13.01 9.56 -30.89
C ASN A 363 11.68 10.29 -30.96
N VAL A 364 11.70 11.62 -30.85
CA VAL A 364 10.52 12.51 -30.88
C VAL A 364 10.60 13.39 -32.12
#